data_61c3b3af3f47542031f9996a8add43e4
#
_entry.id   61c3b3af3f47542031f9996a8add43e4
#
_cell.length_a   1.000
_cell.length_b   1.000
_cell.length_c   1.000
_cell.angle_alpha   90.00
_cell.angle_beta   90.00
_cell.angle_gamma   90.00
#
_symmetry.space_group_name_H-M   'P 1'
#
loop_
_entity.id
_entity.type
_entity.pdbx_description
1 polymer ?
#
loop_
_entity_poly.entity_id
_entity_poly.type
_entity_poly.pdbx_seq_one_letter_code
_entity_poly.pdbx_strand_id
1 'polypeptide(L)'
;MRRLLALGVLVALAAPTAALAAPDAPVRVLRSLVYDVSYAAHTRHDKKTSGFNGGYGSDAAAPGVGGSGTASVAMDGSDSGRLTIDVIAATPDGGLVVDVAYSGKLNNAPKMRVALYPDGRLTADPTKTLGPEALHILPLLARGFMADRTVQVGASWTVQAPPPAKGATTYRVSGIDGPNATIALEGSISVGGVNGFDESDRGTTTYATDLISPLSYDLNSHIRRQLASDETITTDAHLVAKLISDNFYKK
;
A
#
# COMPACT_ATOMS: atom_id res chain seq x y z
N MET A 1 54.02 -13.93 23.71
CA MET A 1 52.55 -13.93 23.78
C MET A 1 52.06 -12.48 23.79
N ARG A 2 51.71 -11.92 22.63
CA ARG A 2 51.19 -10.55 22.51
C ARG A 2 49.72 -10.67 22.05
N ARG A 3 48.80 -10.27 22.93
CA ARG A 3 47.36 -10.16 22.62
C ARG A 3 47.10 -8.86 21.89
N LEU A 4 46.73 -8.91 20.64
CA LEU A 4 46.19 -7.80 19.87
C LEU A 4 44.70 -7.66 20.21
N LEU A 5 44.36 -6.58 20.89
CA LEU A 5 42.99 -6.10 21.09
C LEU A 5 42.55 -5.39 19.80
N ALA A 6 41.64 -6.00 19.07
CA ALA A 6 40.95 -5.35 17.97
C ALA A 6 39.86 -4.43 18.52
N LEU A 7 40.07 -3.13 18.41
CA LEU A 7 39.08 -2.09 18.73
C LEU A 7 38.11 -2.00 17.57
N GLY A 8 36.94 -2.61 17.73
CA GLY A 8 35.81 -2.46 16.78
C GLY A 8 35.21 -1.08 16.97
N VAL A 9 35.40 -0.21 15.99
CA VAL A 9 34.67 1.08 15.90
C VAL A 9 33.25 0.79 15.43
N LEU A 10 32.31 0.83 16.38
CA LEU A 10 30.88 0.80 16.12
C LEU A 10 30.48 2.19 15.61
N VAL A 11 30.41 2.38 14.29
CA VAL A 11 29.80 3.57 13.71
C VAL A 11 28.28 3.42 13.86
N ALA A 12 27.73 3.99 14.92
CA ALA A 12 26.30 4.20 15.04
C ALA A 12 25.89 5.24 14.00
N LEU A 13 25.33 4.79 12.86
CA LEU A 13 24.57 5.62 11.95
C LEU A 13 23.32 6.10 12.71
N ALA A 14 23.43 7.30 13.32
CA ALA A 14 22.29 8.05 13.80
C ALA A 14 21.46 8.46 12.58
N ALA A 15 20.46 7.64 12.23
CA ALA A 15 19.38 8.10 11.38
C ALA A 15 18.75 9.32 12.08
N PRO A 16 18.48 10.44 11.35
CA PRO A 16 17.76 11.54 11.95
C PRO A 16 16.36 11.03 12.32
N THR A 17 16.16 10.73 13.58
CA THR A 17 14.83 10.54 14.15
C THR A 17 14.19 11.91 14.12
N ALA A 18 13.52 12.25 13.01
CA ALA A 18 12.51 13.28 13.03
C ALA A 18 11.53 12.85 14.13
N ALA A 19 11.59 13.53 15.27
CA ALA A 19 10.74 13.21 16.40
C ALA A 19 9.30 13.28 15.88
N LEU A 20 8.67 12.13 15.71
CA LEU A 20 7.25 12.01 15.44
C LEU A 20 6.55 12.47 16.74
N ALA A 21 6.38 13.80 16.87
CA ALA A 21 5.66 14.36 18.01
C ALA A 21 4.28 13.72 18.09
N ALA A 22 3.80 13.50 19.30
CA ALA A 22 2.48 12.93 19.54
C ALA A 22 1.41 13.67 18.71
N PRO A 23 0.41 12.96 18.15
CA PRO A 23 -0.60 13.54 17.26
C PRO A 23 -1.49 14.60 17.92
N ASP A 24 -1.46 14.72 19.26
CA ASP A 24 -2.34 15.61 20.04
C ASP A 24 -1.79 17.02 20.28
N ALA A 25 -0.54 17.32 19.88
CA ALA A 25 -0.03 18.68 19.94
C ALA A 25 -0.71 19.52 18.84
N PRO A 26 -1.12 20.79 19.10
CA PRO A 26 -1.70 21.64 18.09
C PRO A 26 -0.68 21.88 16.97
N VAL A 27 -0.86 21.17 15.87
CA VAL A 27 0.04 21.19 14.73
C VAL A 27 -0.56 22.09 13.67
N ARG A 28 0.26 22.97 13.11
CA ARG A 28 -0.15 23.82 11.99
C ARG A 28 -0.23 22.98 10.73
N VAL A 29 -1.41 22.89 10.13
CA VAL A 29 -1.61 22.29 8.81
C VAL A 29 -1.14 23.28 7.74
N LEU A 30 -0.30 22.82 6.82
CA LEU A 30 0.21 23.60 5.67
C LEU A 30 -0.67 23.40 4.43
N ARG A 31 -1.16 22.18 4.24
CA ARG A 31 -2.04 21.78 3.14
C ARG A 31 -2.94 20.66 3.63
N SER A 32 -4.21 20.67 3.23
CA SER A 32 -5.16 19.59 3.54
C SER A 32 -5.79 19.09 2.26
N LEU A 33 -5.65 17.80 2.00
CA LEU A 33 -6.28 17.10 0.89
C LEU A 33 -7.36 16.18 1.45
N VAL A 34 -8.53 16.19 0.81
CA VAL A 34 -9.64 15.31 1.20
C VAL A 34 -10.10 14.56 -0.04
N TYR A 35 -10.14 13.25 0.07
CA TYR A 35 -10.61 12.34 -0.98
C TYR A 35 -11.89 11.64 -0.57
N ASP A 36 -12.86 11.57 -1.49
CA ASP A 36 -13.90 10.56 -1.41
C ASP A 36 -13.29 9.23 -1.90
N VAL A 37 -13.46 8.18 -1.11
CA VAL A 37 -12.87 6.85 -1.39
C VAL A 37 -13.98 5.81 -1.37
N SER A 38 -13.92 4.90 -2.33
CA SER A 38 -14.68 3.65 -2.31
C SER A 38 -13.74 2.46 -2.51
N TYR A 39 -13.95 1.42 -1.74
CA TYR A 39 -13.20 0.19 -1.77
C TYR A 39 -14.15 -0.99 -1.81
N ALA A 40 -13.92 -1.93 -2.72
CA ALA A 40 -14.62 -3.20 -2.79
C ALA A 40 -13.61 -4.33 -2.90
N ALA A 41 -13.84 -5.44 -2.21
CA ALA A 41 -12.97 -6.61 -2.26
C ALA A 41 -13.81 -7.89 -2.29
N HIS A 42 -13.37 -8.83 -3.12
CA HIS A 42 -13.83 -10.21 -3.14
C HIS A 42 -12.68 -11.11 -2.66
N THR A 43 -12.87 -11.74 -1.51
CA THR A 43 -11.84 -12.61 -0.92
C THR A 43 -12.30 -14.06 -0.96
N ARG A 44 -11.45 -14.95 -1.50
CA ARG A 44 -11.65 -16.37 -1.53
C ARG A 44 -10.56 -17.06 -0.72
N HIS A 45 -10.98 -17.93 0.19
CA HIS A 45 -10.13 -18.77 1.00
C HIS A 45 -10.28 -20.22 0.54
N ASP A 46 -9.21 -20.78 0.00
CA ASP A 46 -9.15 -22.14 -0.52
C ASP A 46 -8.27 -23.00 0.39
N LYS A 47 -8.84 -24.12 0.88
CA LYS A 47 -8.11 -25.12 1.66
C LYS A 47 -8.24 -26.50 1.01
N LYS A 48 -7.11 -27.11 0.66
CA LYS A 48 -7.08 -28.48 0.16
C LYS A 48 -7.34 -29.44 1.32
N THR A 49 -8.38 -30.24 1.21
CA THR A 49 -8.68 -31.31 2.16
C THR A 49 -8.15 -32.61 1.59
N SER A 50 -7.13 -33.21 2.22
CA SER A 50 -6.78 -34.60 1.98
C SER A 50 -7.85 -35.46 2.64
N GLY A 51 -8.58 -36.21 1.86
CA GLY A 51 -9.56 -37.16 2.40
C GLY A 51 -8.89 -38.18 3.31
N PHE A 52 -9.07 -38.00 4.61
CA PHE A 52 -8.72 -39.00 5.59
C PHE A 52 -9.82 -40.07 5.58
N ASN A 53 -9.57 -41.16 4.90
CA ASN A 53 -10.42 -42.35 4.97
C ASN A 53 -10.16 -43.08 6.30
N GLY A 54 -10.67 -42.53 7.40
CA GLY A 54 -10.73 -43.15 8.71
C GLY A 54 -11.95 -44.06 8.80
N GLY A 55 -11.95 -45.15 8.07
CA GLY A 55 -12.94 -46.22 8.25
C GLY A 55 -12.64 -47.00 9.52
N TYR A 56 -13.37 -46.76 10.59
CA TYR A 56 -13.57 -47.76 11.64
C TYR A 56 -14.60 -48.79 11.14
N GLY A 57 -14.11 -49.97 10.81
CA GLY A 57 -14.72 -51.25 10.85
C GLY A 57 -16.10 -51.46 10.23
N SER A 58 -16.11 -52.11 9.07
CA SER A 58 -16.86 -53.38 8.86
C SER A 58 -16.60 -53.86 7.41
N ASP A 59 -16.41 -55.13 7.27
CA ASP A 59 -16.14 -55.89 6.07
C ASP A 59 -16.98 -55.53 4.86
N ALA A 60 -16.34 -54.88 3.85
CA ALA A 60 -16.61 -55.08 2.42
C ALA A 60 -15.64 -54.21 1.61
N ALA A 61 -14.75 -54.87 0.88
CA ALA A 61 -13.79 -54.26 0.00
C ALA A 61 -14.45 -53.50 -1.17
N ALA A 62 -14.32 -52.16 -1.16
CA ALA A 62 -14.31 -51.36 -2.38
C ALA A 62 -13.08 -50.44 -2.32
N PRO A 63 -12.21 -50.39 -3.36
CA PRO A 63 -11.12 -49.44 -3.39
C PRO A 63 -11.70 -48.03 -3.51
N GLY A 64 -11.84 -47.36 -2.37
CA GLY A 64 -12.27 -45.97 -2.31
C GLY A 64 -11.19 -45.10 -2.89
N VAL A 65 -11.47 -44.50 -4.03
CA VAL A 65 -10.69 -43.40 -4.61
C VAL A 65 -10.65 -42.27 -3.57
N GLY A 66 -9.50 -42.09 -2.93
CA GLY A 66 -9.26 -40.96 -2.03
C GLY A 66 -9.37 -39.66 -2.82
N GLY A 67 -10.54 -39.08 -2.83
CA GLY A 67 -10.76 -37.77 -3.47
C GLY A 67 -10.13 -36.67 -2.64
N SER A 68 -9.08 -36.05 -3.17
CA SER A 68 -8.65 -34.72 -2.65
C SER A 68 -9.69 -33.69 -3.07
N GLY A 69 -10.35 -33.05 -2.10
CA GLY A 69 -11.28 -31.96 -2.33
C GLY A 69 -10.64 -30.61 -1.99
N THR A 70 -11.17 -29.54 -2.53
CA THR A 70 -10.84 -28.17 -2.09
C THR A 70 -12.11 -27.60 -1.44
N ALA A 71 -12.00 -27.20 -0.19
CA ALA A 71 -13.03 -26.38 0.46
C ALA A 71 -12.74 -24.93 0.16
N SER A 72 -13.74 -24.21 -0.37
CA SER A 72 -13.64 -22.78 -0.67
C SER A 72 -14.70 -21.99 0.08
N VAL A 73 -14.28 -20.88 0.69
CA VAL A 73 -15.19 -19.90 1.31
C VAL A 73 -14.91 -18.56 0.63
N ALA A 74 -15.96 -17.89 0.16
CA ALA A 74 -15.87 -16.57 -0.42
C ALA A 74 -16.55 -15.53 0.47
N MET A 75 -15.99 -14.32 0.54
CA MET A 75 -16.52 -13.19 1.27
C MET A 75 -16.39 -11.93 0.44
N ASP A 76 -17.45 -11.14 0.37
CA ASP A 76 -17.45 -9.81 -0.22
C ASP A 76 -17.40 -8.75 0.88
N GLY A 77 -16.57 -7.72 0.64
CA GLY A 77 -16.46 -6.57 1.51
C GLY A 77 -16.47 -5.28 0.70
N SER A 78 -17.09 -4.25 1.21
CA SER A 78 -17.01 -2.91 0.61
C SER A 78 -17.10 -1.85 1.70
N ASP A 79 -16.38 -0.75 1.50
CA ASP A 79 -16.48 0.44 2.33
C ASP A 79 -16.43 1.69 1.45
N SER A 80 -16.95 2.79 1.96
CA SER A 80 -16.81 4.10 1.34
C SER A 80 -16.74 5.18 2.42
N GLY A 81 -15.88 6.17 2.20
CA GLY A 81 -15.65 7.18 3.19
C GLY A 81 -14.74 8.31 2.69
N ARG A 82 -14.15 9.01 3.64
CA ARG A 82 -13.23 10.11 3.38
C ARG A 82 -11.85 9.82 3.91
N LEU A 83 -10.86 9.95 3.05
CA LEU A 83 -9.46 10.00 3.41
C LEU A 83 -9.04 11.47 3.52
N THR A 84 -8.57 11.87 4.69
CA THR A 84 -8.00 13.20 4.92
C THR A 84 -6.49 13.08 5.09
N ILE A 85 -5.74 13.89 4.36
CA ILE A 85 -4.27 13.97 4.41
C ILE A 85 -3.89 15.42 4.73
N ASP A 86 -3.43 15.66 5.95
CA ASP A 86 -2.96 16.96 6.41
C ASP A 86 -1.44 17.00 6.36
N VAL A 87 -0.86 17.80 5.45
CA VAL A 87 0.58 18.06 5.41
C VAL A 87 0.92 19.03 6.54
N ILE A 88 1.76 18.61 7.47
CA ILE A 88 2.10 19.37 8.67
C ILE A 88 3.53 19.91 8.66
N ALA A 89 4.42 19.26 7.91
CA ALA A 89 5.80 19.73 7.70
C ALA A 89 6.36 19.21 6.39
N ALA A 90 7.33 19.96 5.84
CA ALA A 90 8.27 19.46 4.83
C ALA A 90 9.61 19.21 5.50
N THR A 91 10.29 18.11 5.10
CA THR A 91 11.61 17.77 5.60
C THR A 91 12.70 18.40 4.71
N PRO A 92 13.93 18.64 5.23
CA PRO A 92 14.99 19.28 4.45
C PRO A 92 15.39 18.52 3.18
N ASP A 93 15.20 17.20 3.15
CA ASP A 93 15.46 16.33 1.99
C ASP A 93 14.33 16.32 0.96
N GLY A 94 13.25 17.11 1.21
CA GLY A 94 12.10 17.23 0.31
C GLY A 94 11.00 16.20 0.56
N GLY A 95 11.05 15.48 1.67
CA GLY A 95 9.95 14.63 2.16
C GLY A 95 8.86 15.46 2.84
N LEU A 96 7.79 14.78 3.26
CA LEU A 96 6.65 15.36 3.96
C LEU A 96 6.37 14.60 5.27
N VAL A 97 5.90 15.34 6.27
CA VAL A 97 5.25 14.74 7.45
C VAL A 97 3.77 15.02 7.31
N VAL A 98 2.97 13.97 7.32
CA VAL A 98 1.53 14.07 7.12
C VAL A 98 0.77 13.40 8.26
N ASP A 99 -0.37 13.95 8.61
CA ASP A 99 -1.37 13.29 9.44
C ASP A 99 -2.45 12.73 8.51
N VAL A 100 -2.74 11.44 8.63
CA VAL A 100 -3.68 10.71 7.78
C VAL A 100 -4.82 10.19 8.64
N ALA A 101 -6.05 10.39 8.20
CA ALA A 101 -7.25 9.86 8.85
C ALA A 101 -8.22 9.32 7.80
N TYR A 102 -8.87 8.22 8.09
CA TYR A 102 -9.96 7.66 7.28
C TYR A 102 -11.24 7.58 8.10
N SER A 103 -12.33 8.05 7.52
CA SER A 103 -13.68 7.96 8.10
C SER A 103 -14.61 7.31 7.09
N GLY A 104 -14.81 6.01 7.24
CA GLY A 104 -15.67 5.19 6.39
C GLY A 104 -17.02 4.87 7.05
N LYS A 105 -17.88 4.22 6.28
CA LYS A 105 -19.19 3.75 6.79
C LYS A 105 -19.06 2.56 7.73
N LEU A 106 -18.11 1.66 7.44
CA LEU A 106 -17.86 0.45 8.19
C LEU A 106 -16.60 0.54 9.05
N ASN A 107 -15.57 1.22 8.54
CA ASN A 107 -14.26 1.32 9.17
C ASN A 107 -13.88 2.78 9.40
N ASN A 108 -13.30 3.04 10.57
CA ASN A 108 -12.70 4.33 10.89
C ASN A 108 -11.25 4.08 11.32
N ALA A 109 -10.30 4.70 10.63
CA ALA A 109 -8.90 4.71 11.07
C ALA A 109 -8.63 6.04 11.79
N PRO A 110 -8.20 6.00 13.06
CA PRO A 110 -7.86 7.21 13.80
C PRO A 110 -6.69 7.91 13.13
N LYS A 111 -6.58 9.21 13.38
CA LYS A 111 -5.49 10.04 12.86
C LYS A 111 -4.12 9.41 13.18
N MET A 112 -3.30 9.24 12.15
CA MET A 112 -1.98 8.65 12.24
C MET A 112 -0.96 9.55 11.55
N ARG A 113 0.18 9.74 12.20
CA ARG A 113 1.31 10.49 11.63
C ARG A 113 2.19 9.58 10.79
N VAL A 114 2.52 10.04 9.59
CA VAL A 114 3.32 9.31 8.61
C VAL A 114 4.42 10.23 8.08
N ALA A 115 5.63 9.72 7.98
CA ALA A 115 6.69 10.35 7.19
C ALA A 115 6.64 9.77 5.78
N LEU A 116 6.51 10.63 4.78
CA LEU A 116 6.57 10.33 3.36
C LEU A 116 7.91 10.83 2.82
N TYR A 117 8.76 9.93 2.37
CA TYR A 117 10.06 10.25 1.78
C TYR A 117 9.93 10.71 0.33
N PRO A 118 10.93 11.42 -0.22
CA PRO A 118 10.89 11.89 -1.61
C PRO A 118 10.74 10.77 -2.64
N ASP A 119 11.21 9.57 -2.33
CA ASP A 119 11.12 8.37 -3.17
C ASP A 119 9.80 7.59 -3.02
N GLY A 120 8.86 8.09 -2.24
CA GLY A 120 7.55 7.49 -2.01
C GLY A 120 7.49 6.49 -0.85
N ARG A 121 8.62 6.18 -0.20
CA ARG A 121 8.61 5.33 0.99
C ARG A 121 7.84 5.98 2.12
N LEU A 122 7.17 5.14 2.93
CA LEU A 122 6.38 5.56 4.08
C LEU A 122 7.00 5.00 5.36
N THR A 123 6.99 5.81 6.41
CA THR A 123 7.29 5.35 7.78
C THR A 123 6.20 5.86 8.72
N ALA A 124 5.58 4.94 9.42
CA ALA A 124 4.53 5.21 10.39
C ALA A 124 4.83 4.48 11.71
N ASP A 125 4.03 4.71 12.72
CA ASP A 125 4.06 3.95 13.97
C ASP A 125 3.84 2.45 13.66
N PRO A 126 4.79 1.55 14.00
CA PRO A 126 4.69 0.13 13.67
C PRO A 126 3.52 -0.59 14.37
N THR A 127 2.93 0.03 15.39
CA THR A 127 1.76 -0.52 16.10
C THR A 127 0.44 -0.21 15.40
N LYS A 128 0.46 0.62 14.34
CA LYS A 128 -0.72 1.06 13.57
C LYS A 128 -0.58 0.63 12.11
N THR A 129 -1.69 0.33 11.49
CA THR A 129 -1.75 -0.08 10.08
C THR A 129 -2.43 1.01 9.25
N LEU A 130 -1.78 1.43 8.16
CA LEU A 130 -2.40 2.27 7.14
C LEU A 130 -3.40 1.44 6.34
N GLY A 131 -4.55 2.03 6.02
CA GLY A 131 -5.50 1.42 5.11
C GLY A 131 -4.96 1.40 3.66
N PRO A 132 -5.54 0.52 2.80
CA PRO A 132 -5.11 0.41 1.41
C PRO A 132 -5.20 1.74 0.65
N GLU A 133 -6.22 2.56 0.93
CA GLU A 133 -6.40 3.88 0.33
C GLU A 133 -5.21 4.81 0.60
N ALA A 134 -4.70 4.82 1.83
CA ALA A 134 -3.55 5.64 2.20
C ALA A 134 -2.25 5.09 1.62
N LEU A 135 -2.05 3.77 1.63
CA LEU A 135 -0.87 3.12 1.07
C LEU A 135 -0.67 3.40 -0.42
N HIS A 136 -1.77 3.50 -1.18
CA HIS A 136 -1.70 3.75 -2.63
C HIS A 136 -1.67 5.24 -2.99
N ILE A 137 -2.32 6.13 -2.21
CA ILE A 137 -2.41 7.55 -2.53
C ILE A 137 -1.19 8.33 -2.04
N LEU A 138 -0.67 8.05 -0.84
CA LEU A 138 0.44 8.80 -0.25
C LEU A 138 1.71 8.82 -1.12
N PRO A 139 2.18 7.70 -1.72
CA PRO A 139 3.36 7.71 -2.57
C PRO A 139 3.25 8.65 -3.78
N LEU A 140 2.02 8.90 -4.27
CA LEU A 140 1.77 9.82 -5.37
C LEU A 140 1.97 11.30 -4.98
N LEU A 141 1.96 11.63 -3.70
CA LEU A 141 2.27 12.96 -3.17
C LEU A 141 3.78 13.19 -2.99
N ALA A 142 4.59 12.15 -3.12
CA ALA A 142 6.03 12.25 -2.98
C ALA A 142 6.63 13.12 -4.11
N ARG A 143 7.61 13.96 -3.77
CA ARG A 143 8.30 14.80 -4.75
C ARG A 143 8.85 13.99 -5.94
N GLY A 144 9.48 12.86 -5.69
CA GLY A 144 10.07 12.00 -6.71
C GLY A 144 9.05 11.31 -7.62
N PHE A 145 7.74 11.43 -7.33
CA PHE A 145 6.73 10.87 -8.22
C PHE A 145 6.65 11.65 -9.55
N MET A 146 6.55 12.98 -9.50
CA MET A 146 6.36 13.82 -10.70
C MET A 146 7.29 15.03 -10.82
N ALA A 147 7.78 15.62 -9.70
CA ALA A 147 8.40 16.96 -9.73
C ALA A 147 9.64 17.08 -10.63
N ASP A 148 10.41 16.00 -10.77
CA ASP A 148 11.66 15.98 -11.54
C ASP A 148 11.49 15.26 -12.90
N ARG A 149 10.24 15.11 -13.40
CA ARG A 149 9.95 14.34 -14.61
C ARG A 149 9.44 15.25 -15.74
N THR A 150 9.88 14.96 -16.95
CA THR A 150 9.26 15.54 -18.13
C THR A 150 7.91 14.89 -18.38
N VAL A 151 6.84 15.68 -18.29
CA VAL A 151 5.46 15.19 -18.50
C VAL A 151 5.15 15.29 -19.99
N GLN A 152 5.20 14.16 -20.69
CA GLN A 152 4.78 14.04 -22.09
C GLN A 152 4.08 12.69 -22.32
N VAL A 153 3.14 12.64 -23.24
CA VAL A 153 2.45 11.40 -23.60
C VAL A 153 3.48 10.34 -24.03
N GLY A 154 3.37 9.15 -23.46
CA GLY A 154 4.30 8.03 -23.69
C GLY A 154 5.49 7.98 -22.73
N ALA A 155 5.77 9.05 -21.98
CA ALA A 155 6.81 9.00 -20.93
C ALA A 155 6.44 7.93 -19.89
N SER A 156 7.45 7.18 -19.44
CA SER A 156 7.27 6.11 -18.46
C SER A 156 8.43 6.05 -17.47
N TRP A 157 8.15 5.57 -16.27
CA TRP A 157 9.16 5.32 -15.24
C TRP A 157 8.73 4.14 -14.37
N THR A 158 9.70 3.57 -13.70
CA THR A 158 9.49 2.42 -12.82
C THR A 158 9.96 2.75 -11.41
N VAL A 159 9.13 2.42 -10.43
CA VAL A 159 9.44 2.53 -9.00
C VAL A 159 9.60 1.13 -8.43
N GLN A 160 10.75 0.83 -7.85
CA GLN A 160 11.04 -0.46 -7.22
C GLN A 160 10.34 -0.55 -5.87
N ALA A 161 9.82 -1.72 -5.54
CA ALA A 161 9.31 -1.99 -4.20
C ALA A 161 10.46 -1.91 -3.17
N PRO A 162 10.22 -1.28 -1.99
CA PRO A 162 11.25 -1.23 -0.96
C PRO A 162 11.47 -2.61 -0.33
N PRO A 163 12.72 -2.96 0.05
CA PRO A 163 12.98 -4.20 0.77
C PRO A 163 12.12 -4.33 2.06
N PRO A 164 11.68 -5.53 2.45
CA PRO A 164 12.03 -6.85 1.90
C PRO A 164 11.21 -7.26 0.66
N ALA A 165 10.27 -6.43 0.20
CA ALA A 165 9.48 -6.69 -0.99
C ALA A 165 10.37 -6.70 -2.26
N LYS A 166 9.97 -7.50 -3.25
CA LYS A 166 10.54 -7.55 -4.59
C LYS A 166 9.48 -7.15 -5.59
N GLY A 167 9.92 -6.59 -6.71
CA GLY A 167 9.01 -6.17 -7.76
C GLY A 167 9.04 -4.67 -7.99
N ALA A 168 8.15 -4.19 -8.83
CA ALA A 168 8.13 -2.80 -9.26
C ALA A 168 6.76 -2.39 -9.78
N THR A 169 6.49 -1.10 -9.76
CA THR A 169 5.33 -0.49 -10.43
C THR A 169 5.83 0.42 -11.55
N THR A 170 5.33 0.21 -12.75
CA THR A 170 5.59 1.05 -13.92
C THR A 170 4.43 2.00 -14.11
N TYR A 171 4.76 3.26 -14.28
CA TYR A 171 3.85 4.36 -14.57
C TYR A 171 4.08 4.85 -15.98
N ARG A 172 3.02 5.18 -16.71
CA ARG A 172 3.08 5.70 -18.07
C ARG A 172 2.07 6.82 -18.27
N VAL A 173 2.52 7.97 -18.75
CA VAL A 173 1.65 9.06 -19.16
C VAL A 173 0.87 8.63 -20.41
N SER A 174 -0.43 8.44 -20.29
CA SER A 174 -1.31 8.01 -21.37
C SER A 174 -2.05 9.19 -22.05
N GLY A 175 -2.15 10.33 -21.35
CA GLY A 175 -2.81 11.54 -21.87
C GLY A 175 -2.42 12.78 -21.07
N ILE A 176 -2.60 13.95 -21.69
CA ILE A 176 -2.41 15.27 -21.06
C ILE A 176 -3.57 16.16 -21.47
N ASP A 177 -4.17 16.81 -20.47
CA ASP A 177 -5.22 17.80 -20.66
C ASP A 177 -4.94 19.01 -19.76
N GLY A 178 -4.41 20.09 -20.36
CA GLY A 178 -3.93 21.26 -19.64
C GLY A 178 -2.88 20.89 -18.57
N PRO A 179 -3.07 21.24 -17.30
CA PRO A 179 -2.16 20.90 -16.22
C PRO A 179 -2.31 19.45 -15.73
N ASN A 180 -3.27 18.70 -16.28
CA ASN A 180 -3.58 17.37 -15.80
C ASN A 180 -2.95 16.30 -16.70
N ALA A 181 -2.25 15.34 -16.08
CA ALA A 181 -1.74 14.15 -16.75
C ALA A 181 -2.54 12.93 -16.35
N THR A 182 -2.99 12.14 -17.33
CA THR A 182 -3.51 10.79 -17.08
C THR A 182 -2.36 9.81 -17.10
N ILE A 183 -2.18 9.06 -16.03
CA ILE A 183 -1.06 8.14 -15.84
C ILE A 183 -1.65 6.74 -15.62
N ALA A 184 -1.33 5.83 -16.51
CA ALA A 184 -1.59 4.40 -16.32
C ALA A 184 -0.51 3.80 -15.42
N LEU A 185 -0.90 2.87 -14.59
CA LEU A 185 0.01 2.12 -13.72
C LEU A 185 -0.21 0.62 -13.88
N GLU A 186 0.91 -0.11 -13.83
CA GLU A 186 0.91 -1.57 -13.79
C GLU A 186 2.09 -2.02 -12.91
N GLY A 187 1.82 -2.86 -11.93
CA GLY A 187 2.82 -3.28 -10.96
C GLY A 187 2.66 -4.73 -10.52
N SER A 188 3.74 -5.26 -9.98
CA SER A 188 3.71 -6.51 -9.23
C SER A 188 4.68 -6.42 -8.06
N ILE A 189 4.24 -6.88 -6.90
CA ILE A 189 5.01 -6.89 -5.67
C ILE A 189 4.90 -8.29 -5.07
N SER A 190 6.03 -8.82 -4.60
CA SER A 190 6.10 -10.10 -3.91
C SER A 190 6.86 -9.96 -2.60
N VAL A 191 6.30 -10.48 -1.53
CA VAL A 191 6.94 -10.60 -0.22
C VAL A 191 7.02 -12.08 0.13
N GLY A 192 8.22 -12.60 0.26
CA GLY A 192 8.45 -14.01 0.60
C GLY A 192 8.33 -14.28 2.10
N GLY A 193 8.37 -15.58 2.47
CA GLY A 193 8.35 -16.04 3.86
C GLY A 193 6.97 -16.43 4.37
N VAL A 194 6.90 -16.71 5.66
CA VAL A 194 5.63 -17.00 6.35
C VAL A 194 4.77 -15.73 6.33
N ASN A 195 3.52 -15.84 5.89
CA ASN A 195 2.61 -14.73 5.63
C ASN A 195 3.03 -13.83 4.44
N GLY A 196 3.89 -14.31 3.55
CA GLY A 196 4.21 -13.64 2.30
C GLY A 196 3.00 -13.53 1.38
N PHE A 197 3.09 -12.60 0.42
CA PHE A 197 2.03 -12.40 -0.57
C PHE A 197 2.62 -12.01 -1.92
N ASP A 198 1.86 -12.27 -2.98
CA ASP A 198 2.05 -11.73 -4.31
C ASP A 198 0.89 -10.79 -4.60
N GLU A 199 1.18 -9.60 -5.09
CA GLU A 199 0.20 -8.59 -5.48
C GLU A 199 0.48 -8.14 -6.90
N SER A 200 -0.57 -7.99 -7.69
CA SER A 200 -0.50 -7.36 -9.01
C SER A 200 -1.55 -6.27 -9.12
N ASP A 201 -1.11 -5.11 -9.57
CA ASP A 201 -1.87 -3.88 -9.63
C ASP A 201 -2.01 -3.41 -11.07
N ARG A 202 -3.19 -2.93 -11.42
CA ARG A 202 -3.44 -2.21 -12.67
C ARG A 202 -4.43 -1.10 -12.43
N GLY A 203 -4.11 0.10 -12.91
CA GLY A 203 -5.00 1.23 -12.70
C GLY A 203 -4.62 2.48 -13.45
N THR A 204 -5.29 3.58 -13.09
CA THR A 204 -5.04 4.91 -13.64
C THR A 204 -5.13 5.96 -12.55
N THR A 205 -4.39 7.03 -12.71
CA THR A 205 -4.54 8.25 -11.91
C THR A 205 -4.57 9.47 -12.82
N THR A 206 -5.46 10.41 -12.53
CA THR A 206 -5.36 11.77 -13.07
C THR A 206 -4.59 12.61 -12.07
N TYR A 207 -3.53 13.25 -12.53
CA TYR A 207 -2.59 13.96 -11.68
C TYR A 207 -2.46 15.43 -12.09
N ALA A 208 -2.68 16.34 -11.16
CA ALA A 208 -2.44 17.78 -11.37
C ALA A 208 -0.96 18.05 -11.18
N THR A 209 -0.27 18.42 -12.27
CA THR A 209 1.19 18.60 -12.30
C THR A 209 1.63 19.89 -11.62
N ASP A 210 0.78 20.91 -11.64
CA ASP A 210 0.99 22.21 -10.98
C ASP A 210 0.71 22.18 -9.47
N LEU A 211 -0.21 21.33 -9.04
CA LEU A 211 -0.55 21.13 -7.62
C LEU A 211 0.21 19.98 -6.96
N ILE A 212 0.90 19.16 -7.76
CA ILE A 212 1.62 17.95 -7.29
C ILE A 212 0.67 17.08 -6.45
N SER A 213 -0.45 16.69 -7.05
CA SER A 213 -1.44 15.85 -6.37
C SER A 213 -2.27 14.98 -7.32
N PRO A 214 -2.60 13.74 -6.94
CA PRO A 214 -3.58 12.94 -7.65
C PRO A 214 -4.98 13.55 -7.47
N LEU A 215 -5.67 13.81 -8.58
CA LEU A 215 -7.06 14.27 -8.62
C LEU A 215 -8.05 13.10 -8.54
N SER A 216 -7.67 11.98 -9.15
CA SER A 216 -8.42 10.73 -9.07
C SER A 216 -7.46 9.54 -9.11
N TYR A 217 -7.89 8.44 -8.56
CA TYR A 217 -7.17 7.17 -8.54
C TYR A 217 -8.16 6.03 -8.71
N ASP A 218 -7.89 5.12 -9.62
CA ASP A 218 -8.69 3.94 -9.91
C ASP A 218 -7.74 2.76 -10.03
N LEU A 219 -7.84 1.78 -9.14
CA LEU A 219 -6.92 0.68 -9.01
C LEU A 219 -7.66 -0.64 -8.85
N ASN A 220 -7.28 -1.62 -9.65
CA ASN A 220 -7.61 -3.02 -9.45
C ASN A 220 -6.37 -3.76 -8.96
N SER A 221 -6.50 -4.45 -7.83
CA SER A 221 -5.44 -5.25 -7.22
C SER A 221 -5.87 -6.70 -7.12
N HIS A 222 -4.95 -7.60 -7.46
CA HIS A 222 -5.10 -9.03 -7.24
C HIS A 222 -4.02 -9.49 -6.26
N ILE A 223 -4.43 -9.94 -5.08
CA ILE A 223 -3.53 -10.31 -3.99
C ILE A 223 -3.70 -11.80 -3.71
N ARG A 224 -2.58 -12.53 -3.74
CA ARG A 224 -2.52 -13.94 -3.38
C ARG A 224 -1.61 -14.12 -2.17
N ARG A 225 -2.12 -14.77 -1.15
CA ARG A 225 -1.38 -15.05 0.08
C ARG A 225 -1.42 -16.55 0.38
N GLN A 226 -0.25 -17.16 0.56
CA GLN A 226 -0.10 -18.55 0.95
C GLN A 226 0.01 -18.63 2.48
N LEU A 227 -0.98 -19.19 3.16
CA LEU A 227 -0.96 -19.36 4.61
C LEU A 227 -0.28 -20.66 5.03
N ALA A 228 -0.52 -21.75 4.27
CA ALA A 228 0.10 -23.05 4.45
C ALA A 228 0.25 -23.74 3.08
N SER A 229 0.90 -24.89 3.03
CA SER A 229 1.10 -25.64 1.77
C SER A 229 -0.21 -26.01 1.06
N ASP A 230 -1.28 -26.12 1.83
CA ASP A 230 -2.63 -26.51 1.40
C ASP A 230 -3.67 -25.38 1.51
N GLU A 231 -3.26 -24.17 1.91
CA GLU A 231 -4.17 -23.07 2.25
C GLU A 231 -3.75 -21.76 1.57
N THR A 232 -4.64 -21.20 0.76
CA THR A 232 -4.41 -19.98 -0.02
C THR A 232 -5.58 -19.00 0.17
N ILE A 233 -5.26 -17.73 0.36
CA ILE A 233 -6.23 -16.62 0.28
C ILE A 233 -5.94 -15.84 -1.01
N THR A 234 -6.99 -15.60 -1.78
CA THR A 234 -6.96 -14.73 -2.96
C THR A 234 -7.94 -13.58 -2.73
N THR A 235 -7.51 -12.36 -2.98
CA THR A 235 -8.35 -11.17 -2.87
C THR A 235 -8.26 -10.37 -4.15
N ASP A 236 -9.40 -10.14 -4.80
CA ASP A 236 -9.57 -9.18 -5.88
C ASP A 236 -10.16 -7.90 -5.27
N ALA A 237 -9.46 -6.78 -5.40
CA ALA A 237 -9.87 -5.52 -4.80
C ALA A 237 -9.94 -4.41 -5.86
N HIS A 238 -10.89 -3.49 -5.67
CA HIS A 238 -11.05 -2.29 -6.48
C HIS A 238 -11.12 -1.07 -5.57
N LEU A 239 -10.18 -0.14 -5.75
CA LEU A 239 -10.08 1.11 -5.03
C LEU A 239 -10.29 2.28 -5.96
N VAL A 240 -11.27 3.12 -5.66
CA VAL A 240 -11.48 4.40 -6.36
C VAL A 240 -11.37 5.54 -5.36
N ALA A 241 -10.59 6.56 -5.70
CA ALA A 241 -10.49 7.78 -4.91
C ALA A 241 -10.62 9.00 -5.81
N LYS A 242 -11.28 10.04 -5.31
CA LYS A 242 -11.46 11.31 -5.99
C LYS A 242 -11.21 12.46 -5.03
N LEU A 243 -10.31 13.36 -5.40
CA LEU A 243 -10.03 14.58 -4.65
C LEU A 243 -11.27 15.49 -4.67
N ILE A 244 -11.76 15.86 -3.49
CA ILE A 244 -12.90 16.76 -3.32
C ILE A 244 -12.51 18.12 -2.74
N SER A 245 -11.33 18.18 -2.08
CA SER A 245 -10.81 19.43 -1.52
C SER A 245 -9.30 19.40 -1.45
N ASP A 246 -8.66 20.48 -1.83
CA ASP A 246 -7.22 20.73 -1.72
C ASP A 246 -7.00 22.18 -1.24
N ASN A 247 -6.73 22.34 0.03
CA ASN A 247 -6.63 23.64 0.68
C ASN A 247 -5.19 23.90 1.12
N PHE A 248 -4.59 24.96 0.59
CA PHE A 248 -3.32 25.47 1.05
C PHE A 248 -3.55 26.55 2.12
N TYR A 249 -2.94 26.38 3.29
CA TYR A 249 -3.00 27.36 4.35
C TYR A 249 -1.78 28.27 4.29
N LYS A 250 -2.00 29.56 3.94
CA LYS A 250 -0.93 30.57 3.91
C LYS A 250 -0.34 30.77 5.31
N LYS A 251 0.96 31.05 5.34
CA LYS A 251 1.68 31.46 6.56
C LYS A 251 1.18 32.77 7.09
#